data_a9e66656dec29b6f938f0f29de4fff9b
#
_entry.id   a9e66656dec29b6f938f0f29de4fff9b
#
_cell.length_a   1.000
_cell.length_b   1.000
_cell.length_c   1.000
_cell.angle_alpha   90.00
_cell.angle_beta   90.00
_cell.angle_gamma   90.00
#
_symmetry.space_group_name_H-M   'P 1'
#
loop_
_entity.id
_entity.type
_entity.pdbx_description
1 polymer ?
#
loop_
_entity_poly.entity_id
_entity_poly.type
_entity_poly.pdbx_seq_one_letter_code
_entity_poly.pdbx_strand_id
1 'polypeptide(L)'
;MTPLIETNWELFDGKENVDFKQMNGWISEDKSLINRLENKYGTINLEVLNEEETEYSDKELGFERVKGNLRKVFLKAQKDIVYAESFFSSKVYKKFPKFKRLAKEPLGKYLFNNPLISKKETYVAKYSLGNNKYLGRKCIYDLDGERFFVVEVFLFHE
;
A
#
# COMPACT_ATOMS: atom_id res chain seq x y z
N MET A 1 -5.23 -3.30 -16.60
CA MET A 1 -6.24 -2.40 -15.99
C MET A 1 -6.02 -2.37 -14.50
N THR A 2 -5.99 -1.18 -13.90
CA THR A 2 -5.80 -1.00 -12.47
C THR A 2 -7.09 -0.51 -11.82
N PRO A 3 -7.30 -0.81 -10.52
CA PRO A 3 -8.50 -0.34 -9.84
C PRO A 3 -8.53 1.18 -9.69
N LEU A 4 -9.74 1.74 -9.67
CA LEU A 4 -9.98 3.18 -9.54
C LEU A 4 -10.60 3.47 -8.19
N ILE A 5 -10.07 4.48 -7.50
CA ILE A 5 -10.64 4.92 -6.23
C ILE A 5 -11.99 5.60 -6.46
N GLU A 6 -12.96 5.29 -5.60
CA GLU A 6 -14.32 5.81 -5.72
C GLU A 6 -14.74 6.70 -4.55
N THR A 7 -14.07 6.57 -3.41
CA THR A 7 -14.41 7.37 -2.22
C THR A 7 -13.16 8.11 -1.72
N ASN A 8 -13.37 9.07 -0.84
CA ASN A 8 -12.27 9.69 -0.12
C ASN A 8 -11.69 8.69 0.89
N TRP A 9 -10.43 8.89 1.25
CA TRP A 9 -9.81 8.14 2.33
C TRP A 9 -10.42 8.53 3.67
N GLU A 10 -10.85 7.55 4.44
CA GLU A 10 -11.41 7.74 5.78
C GLU A 10 -10.51 7.05 6.79
N LEU A 11 -10.25 7.71 7.92
CA LEU A 11 -9.43 7.14 8.98
C LEU A 11 -10.07 5.85 9.51
N PHE A 12 -9.27 4.78 9.55
CA PHE A 12 -9.70 3.51 10.10
C PHE A 12 -9.49 3.54 11.62
N ASP A 13 -10.58 3.41 12.36
CA ASP A 13 -10.57 3.48 13.82
C ASP A 13 -10.69 2.10 14.50
N GLY A 14 -10.56 1.03 13.73
CA GLY A 14 -10.70 -0.33 14.21
C GLY A 14 -12.13 -0.86 14.23
N LYS A 15 -13.12 -0.03 13.89
CA LYS A 15 -14.51 -0.45 13.81
C LYS A 15 -14.77 -1.18 12.48
N GLU A 16 -15.71 -2.12 12.52
CA GLU A 16 -16.08 -2.87 11.32
C GLU A 16 -16.62 -1.96 10.23
N ASN A 17 -16.12 -2.16 9.01
CA ASN A 17 -16.73 -1.58 7.82
C ASN A 17 -17.95 -2.44 7.48
N VAL A 18 -19.15 -1.83 7.48
CA VAL A 18 -20.42 -2.55 7.28
C VAL A 18 -20.45 -3.30 5.95
N ASP A 19 -19.89 -2.68 4.89
CA ASP A 19 -19.92 -3.26 3.54
C ASP A 19 -18.85 -4.33 3.34
N PHE A 20 -17.75 -4.28 4.10
CA PHE A 20 -16.58 -5.13 3.93
C PHE A 20 -16.05 -5.65 5.26
N LYS A 21 -16.96 -5.99 6.19
CA LYS A 21 -16.55 -6.40 7.54
C LYS A 21 -15.60 -7.59 7.57
N GLN A 22 -15.73 -8.50 6.61
CA GLN A 22 -14.86 -9.67 6.50
C GLN A 22 -13.43 -9.28 6.13
N MET A 23 -13.21 -8.04 5.69
CA MET A 23 -11.89 -7.53 5.33
C MET A 23 -11.16 -6.86 6.49
N ASN A 24 -11.79 -6.70 7.66
CA ASN A 24 -11.18 -5.98 8.78
C ASN A 24 -9.85 -6.57 9.23
N GLY A 25 -9.73 -7.89 9.21
CA GLY A 25 -8.47 -8.56 9.54
C GLY A 25 -7.33 -8.20 8.58
N TRP A 26 -7.66 -7.99 7.30
CA TRP A 26 -6.69 -7.55 6.30
C TRP A 26 -6.31 -6.09 6.48
N ILE A 27 -7.29 -5.24 6.76
CA ILE A 27 -7.07 -3.81 6.99
C ILE A 27 -6.16 -3.58 8.20
N SER A 28 -6.39 -4.31 9.27
CA SER A 28 -5.64 -4.15 10.53
C SER A 28 -4.33 -4.93 10.59
N GLU A 29 -3.95 -5.66 9.53
CA GLU A 29 -2.70 -6.44 9.52
C GLU A 29 -1.49 -5.52 9.69
N ASP A 30 -0.75 -5.70 10.78
CA ASP A 30 0.43 -4.91 11.11
C ASP A 30 1.74 -5.62 10.77
N LYS A 31 1.65 -6.91 10.42
CA LYS A 31 2.80 -7.72 10.06
C LYS A 31 2.87 -7.89 8.54
N SER A 32 3.65 -8.85 8.08
CA SER A 32 3.86 -9.07 6.65
C SER A 32 2.56 -9.43 5.92
N LEU A 33 2.10 -8.54 5.03
CA LEU A 33 0.97 -8.82 4.15
C LEU A 33 1.27 -10.02 3.24
N ILE A 34 2.49 -10.09 2.72
CA ILE A 34 2.92 -11.20 1.84
C ILE A 34 2.74 -12.54 2.55
N ASN A 35 3.17 -12.65 3.81
CA ASN A 35 3.03 -13.90 4.55
C ASN A 35 1.57 -14.29 4.70
N ARG A 36 0.70 -13.33 4.98
CA ARG A 36 -0.74 -13.59 5.11
C ARG A 36 -1.35 -14.03 3.77
N LEU A 37 -0.94 -13.38 2.67
CA LEU A 37 -1.39 -13.76 1.33
C LEU A 37 -0.89 -15.14 0.95
N GLU A 38 0.36 -15.47 1.27
CA GLU A 38 0.93 -16.78 0.98
C GLU A 38 0.21 -17.91 1.74
N ASN A 39 -0.20 -17.64 2.98
CA ASN A 39 -0.99 -18.60 3.75
C ASN A 39 -2.36 -18.88 3.12
N LYS A 40 -2.93 -17.91 2.43
CA LYS A 40 -4.25 -18.05 1.79
C LYS A 40 -4.15 -18.58 0.37
N TYR A 41 -3.18 -18.11 -0.42
CA TYR A 41 -3.15 -18.30 -1.87
C TYR A 41 -1.94 -19.09 -2.36
N GLY A 42 -0.98 -19.40 -1.50
CA GLY A 42 0.28 -20.03 -1.91
C GLY A 42 1.29 -18.99 -2.38
N THR A 43 2.20 -19.40 -3.25
CA THR A 43 3.29 -18.52 -3.72
C THR A 43 2.77 -17.22 -4.34
N ILE A 44 3.31 -16.11 -3.88
CA ILE A 44 2.98 -14.78 -4.36
C ILE A 44 4.14 -14.23 -5.18
N ASN A 45 3.82 -13.76 -6.39
CA ASN A 45 4.77 -13.10 -7.27
C ASN A 45 4.44 -11.61 -7.37
N LEU A 46 5.47 -10.78 -7.54
CA LEU A 46 5.31 -9.34 -7.66
C LEU A 46 5.59 -8.92 -9.10
N GLU A 47 4.65 -8.16 -9.69
CA GLU A 47 4.81 -7.56 -11.00
C GLU A 47 4.86 -6.05 -10.86
N VAL A 48 5.95 -5.44 -11.28
CA VAL A 48 6.07 -3.97 -11.29
C VAL A 48 5.35 -3.45 -12.53
N LEU A 49 4.31 -2.66 -12.33
CA LEU A 49 3.56 -2.05 -13.42
C LEU A 49 4.22 -0.77 -13.89
N ASN A 50 4.65 0.05 -12.94
CA ASN A 50 5.27 1.33 -13.22
C ASN A 50 6.07 1.79 -12.02
N GLU A 51 7.20 2.44 -12.29
CA GLU A 51 8.00 3.09 -11.27
C GLU A 51 8.62 4.32 -11.90
N GLU A 52 8.30 5.50 -11.37
CA GLU A 52 8.76 6.76 -11.98
C GLU A 52 9.05 7.82 -10.94
N GLU A 53 10.00 8.69 -11.27
CA GLU A 53 10.20 9.93 -10.52
C GLU A 53 9.20 10.95 -11.01
N THR A 54 8.46 11.56 -10.09
CA THR A 54 7.43 12.52 -10.41
C THR A 54 7.16 13.45 -9.24
N GLU A 55 6.47 14.54 -9.50
CA GLU A 55 5.89 15.36 -8.44
C GLU A 55 4.55 14.76 -8.05
N TYR A 56 4.30 14.67 -6.76
CA TYR A 56 3.08 14.06 -6.24
C TYR A 56 2.49 14.91 -5.13
N SER A 57 1.16 14.98 -5.13
CA SER A 57 0.41 15.66 -4.08
C SER A 57 -0.42 14.63 -3.34
N ASP A 58 -0.41 14.69 -2.01
CA ASP A 58 -1.12 13.74 -1.17
C ASP A 58 -1.72 14.42 0.04
N LYS A 59 -3.04 14.32 0.18
CA LYS A 59 -3.77 15.00 1.24
C LYS A 59 -3.41 14.48 2.63
N GLU A 60 -3.37 13.15 2.79
CA GLU A 60 -3.13 12.51 4.09
C GLU A 60 -1.71 12.77 4.59
N LEU A 61 -0.75 12.91 3.69
CA LEU A 61 0.62 13.28 4.05
C LEU A 61 0.83 14.80 4.12
N GLY A 62 -0.14 15.59 3.65
CA GLY A 62 0.04 17.03 3.54
C GLY A 62 1.06 17.43 2.48
N PHE A 63 1.27 16.60 1.46
CA PHE A 63 2.22 16.88 0.39
C PHE A 63 1.57 17.69 -0.71
N GLU A 64 2.30 18.71 -1.20
CA GLU A 64 1.92 19.48 -2.37
C GLU A 64 3.10 19.54 -3.32
N ARG A 65 2.97 18.86 -4.46
CA ARG A 65 3.98 18.81 -5.54
C ARG A 65 5.37 18.42 -5.03
N VAL A 66 5.42 17.36 -4.24
CA VAL A 66 6.66 16.83 -3.68
C VAL A 66 7.30 15.87 -4.67
N LYS A 67 8.59 16.03 -4.93
CA LYS A 67 9.34 15.13 -5.81
C LYS A 67 9.64 13.82 -5.09
N GLY A 68 9.45 12.73 -5.81
CA GLY A 68 9.74 11.42 -5.27
C GLY A 68 9.51 10.32 -6.28
N ASN A 69 9.54 9.09 -5.78
CA ASN A 69 9.39 7.88 -6.56
C ASN A 69 8.01 7.26 -6.31
N LEU A 70 7.20 7.20 -7.37
CA LEU A 70 5.89 6.55 -7.35
C LEU A 70 6.03 5.16 -7.95
N ARG A 71 5.64 4.14 -7.20
CA ARG A 71 5.77 2.74 -7.60
C ARG A 71 4.40 2.07 -7.55
N LYS A 72 4.04 1.38 -8.64
CA LYS A 72 2.76 0.65 -8.76
C LYS A 72 3.07 -0.80 -9.09
N VAL A 73 2.48 -1.72 -8.33
CA VAL A 73 2.72 -3.15 -8.50
C VAL A 73 1.43 -3.96 -8.37
N PHE A 74 1.45 -5.19 -8.92
CA PHE A 74 0.49 -6.23 -8.55
C PHE A 74 1.20 -7.31 -7.73
N LEU A 75 0.50 -7.81 -6.71
CA LEU A 75 0.85 -9.07 -6.07
C LEU A 75 -0.07 -10.14 -6.65
N LYS A 76 0.51 -11.22 -7.14
CA LYS A 76 -0.18 -12.23 -7.96
C LYS A 76 0.00 -13.63 -7.40
N ALA A 77 -1.08 -14.42 -7.41
CA ALA A 77 -1.03 -15.88 -7.31
C ALA A 77 -1.41 -16.46 -8.67
N GLN A 78 -2.57 -17.12 -8.80
CA GLN A 78 -3.10 -17.50 -10.12
C GLN A 78 -3.72 -16.30 -10.84
N LYS A 79 -4.02 -15.25 -10.11
CA LYS A 79 -4.58 -14.00 -10.62
C LYS A 79 -4.02 -12.82 -9.81
N ASP A 80 -4.34 -11.60 -10.22
CA ASP A 80 -4.00 -10.41 -9.44
C ASP A 80 -4.79 -10.43 -8.14
N ILE A 81 -4.11 -10.33 -7.00
CA ILE A 81 -4.75 -10.39 -5.69
C ILE A 81 -4.67 -9.06 -4.94
N VAL A 82 -3.58 -8.34 -5.11
CA VAL A 82 -3.44 -7.00 -4.50
C VAL A 82 -2.83 -6.07 -5.52
N TYR A 83 -3.41 -4.88 -5.63
CA TYR A 83 -2.81 -3.75 -6.34
C TYR A 83 -2.22 -2.82 -5.28
N ALA A 84 -0.99 -2.40 -5.46
CA ALA A 84 -0.32 -1.55 -4.48
C ALA A 84 0.35 -0.34 -5.12
N GLU A 85 0.27 0.79 -4.42
CA GLU A 85 0.98 2.01 -4.78
C GLU A 85 1.77 2.49 -3.56
N SER A 86 2.99 2.96 -3.81
CA SER A 86 3.79 3.60 -2.77
C SER A 86 4.45 4.85 -3.33
N PHE A 87 4.61 5.84 -2.47
CA PHE A 87 5.32 7.07 -2.84
C PHE A 87 6.36 7.39 -1.78
N PHE A 88 7.60 7.51 -2.23
CA PHE A 88 8.74 7.89 -1.38
C PHE A 88 9.30 9.19 -1.89
N SER A 89 9.21 10.25 -1.07
CA SER A 89 9.85 11.51 -1.41
C SER A 89 11.36 11.35 -1.50
N SER A 90 12.03 12.28 -2.16
CA SER A 90 13.49 12.25 -2.25
C SER A 90 14.14 12.26 -0.86
N LYS A 91 13.50 12.88 0.13
CA LYS A 91 13.99 12.87 1.51
C LYS A 91 13.97 11.47 2.13
N VAL A 92 12.94 10.67 1.80
CA VAL A 92 12.83 9.29 2.28
C VAL A 92 13.95 8.42 1.72
N TYR A 93 14.13 8.41 0.39
CA TYR A 93 15.15 7.53 -0.17
C TYR A 93 16.57 8.06 0.00
N LYS A 94 16.78 9.33 0.38
CA LYS A 94 18.08 9.79 0.87
C LYS A 94 18.44 9.15 2.19
N LYS A 95 17.45 8.93 3.07
CA LYS A 95 17.64 8.25 4.36
C LYS A 95 17.73 6.73 4.18
N PHE A 96 17.01 6.17 3.22
CA PHE A 96 17.01 4.74 2.95
C PHE A 96 17.01 4.49 1.44
N PRO A 97 18.21 4.50 0.79
CA PRO A 97 18.32 4.40 -0.67
C PRO A 97 17.70 3.14 -1.26
N LYS A 98 17.54 2.07 -0.49
CA LYS A 98 16.93 0.84 -0.95
C LYS A 98 15.50 1.06 -1.47
N PHE A 99 14.75 2.02 -0.92
CA PHE A 99 13.39 2.31 -1.35
C PHE A 99 13.31 2.84 -2.79
N LYS A 100 14.40 3.27 -3.38
CA LYS A 100 14.48 3.66 -4.78
C LYS A 100 14.89 2.49 -5.69
N ARG A 101 15.32 1.36 -5.13
CA ARG A 101 15.91 0.25 -5.87
C ARG A 101 15.31 -1.09 -5.46
N LEU A 102 13.99 -1.11 -5.22
CA LEU A 102 13.32 -2.34 -4.78
C LEU A 102 13.22 -3.38 -5.89
N ALA A 103 13.14 -2.94 -7.17
CA ALA A 103 12.92 -3.82 -8.30
C ALA A 103 11.69 -4.71 -8.05
N LYS A 104 11.85 -6.04 -8.05
CA LYS A 104 10.76 -6.98 -7.79
C LYS A 104 10.66 -7.40 -6.32
N GLU A 105 11.43 -6.79 -5.42
CA GLU A 105 11.36 -7.12 -4.01
C GLU A 105 10.12 -6.51 -3.36
N PRO A 106 9.41 -7.26 -2.49
CA PRO A 106 8.29 -6.71 -1.75
C PRO A 106 8.75 -5.64 -0.76
N LEU A 107 8.02 -4.53 -0.72
CA LEU A 107 8.33 -3.45 0.18
C LEU A 107 8.28 -3.89 1.65
N GLY A 108 7.33 -4.75 2.00
CA GLY A 108 7.15 -5.24 3.38
C GLY A 108 8.40 -5.88 3.98
N LYS A 109 9.28 -6.43 3.16
CA LYS A 109 10.56 -6.99 3.61
C LYS A 109 11.38 -5.95 4.38
N TYR A 110 11.26 -4.68 4.04
CA TYR A 110 12.02 -3.59 4.64
C TYR A 110 11.23 -2.82 5.71
N LEU A 111 9.90 -2.85 5.66
CA LEU A 111 9.07 -2.10 6.59
C LEU A 111 9.12 -2.67 8.01
N PHE A 112 9.12 -3.98 8.16
CA PHE A 112 8.97 -4.65 9.45
C PHE A 112 10.30 -4.94 10.13
N ASN A 113 11.42 -4.80 9.43
CA ASN A 113 12.75 -5.12 9.95
C ASN A 113 13.60 -3.88 10.23
N ASN A 114 13.06 -2.69 9.99
CA ASN A 114 13.80 -1.43 10.22
C ASN A 114 13.22 -0.71 11.45
N PRO A 115 13.98 -0.61 12.55
CA PRO A 115 13.48 0.03 13.78
C PRO A 115 13.23 1.53 13.63
N LEU A 116 13.74 2.17 12.57
CA LEU A 116 13.52 3.59 12.29
C LEU A 116 12.17 3.83 11.60
N ILE A 117 11.48 2.76 11.16
CA ILE A 117 10.19 2.87 10.50
C ILE A 117 9.08 2.54 11.50
N SER A 118 8.10 3.44 11.60
CA SER A 118 6.91 3.22 12.42
C SER A 118 5.66 3.49 11.59
N LYS A 119 4.62 2.65 11.80
CA LYS A 119 3.31 2.84 11.19
C LYS A 119 2.52 3.84 12.02
N LYS A 120 1.95 4.86 11.38
CA LYS A 120 1.23 5.94 12.06
C LYS A 120 -0.29 5.77 11.95
N GLU A 121 -0.86 6.02 10.78
CA GLU A 121 -2.31 5.93 10.58
C GLU A 121 -2.62 4.96 9.44
N THR A 122 -3.84 4.43 9.48
CA THR A 122 -4.42 3.62 8.40
C THR A 122 -5.72 4.26 7.97
N TYR A 123 -5.89 4.42 6.66
CA TYR A 123 -7.11 4.91 6.04
C TYR A 123 -7.70 3.82 5.17
N VAL A 124 -9.00 3.91 4.93
CA VAL A 124 -9.72 2.99 4.02
C VAL A 124 -10.48 3.78 2.97
N ALA A 125 -10.63 3.17 1.80
CA ALA A 125 -11.42 3.71 0.72
C ALA A 125 -11.96 2.57 -0.14
N LYS A 126 -13.02 2.86 -0.90
CA LYS A 126 -13.59 1.89 -1.84
C LYS A 126 -12.99 2.12 -3.22
N TYR A 127 -12.72 1.02 -3.90
CA TYR A 127 -12.18 0.99 -5.26
C TYR A 127 -13.10 0.17 -6.16
N SER A 128 -13.04 0.42 -7.46
CA SER A 128 -13.71 -0.39 -8.46
C SER A 128 -12.71 -0.93 -9.48
N LEU A 129 -13.01 -2.12 -9.99
CA LEU A 129 -12.29 -2.72 -11.11
C LEU A 129 -13.32 -3.47 -11.93
N GLY A 130 -13.64 -2.96 -13.13
CA GLY A 130 -14.77 -3.43 -13.90
C GLY A 130 -16.06 -3.23 -13.12
N ASN A 131 -16.86 -4.29 -12.96
CA ASN A 131 -18.11 -4.24 -12.21
C ASN A 131 -17.95 -4.62 -10.74
N ASN A 132 -16.73 -4.89 -10.29
CA ASN A 132 -16.47 -5.33 -8.93
C ASN A 132 -16.01 -4.16 -8.06
N LYS A 133 -16.39 -4.23 -6.77
CA LYS A 133 -15.99 -3.27 -5.75
C LYS A 133 -15.04 -3.94 -4.77
N TYR A 134 -14.00 -3.21 -4.39
CA TYR A 134 -12.96 -3.72 -3.50
C TYR A 134 -12.61 -2.68 -2.44
N LEU A 135 -11.98 -3.13 -1.39
CA LEU A 135 -11.53 -2.26 -0.31
C LEU A 135 -10.03 -2.02 -0.43
N GLY A 136 -9.63 -0.76 -0.29
CA GLY A 136 -8.24 -0.37 -0.23
C GLY A 136 -7.88 0.17 1.14
N ARG A 137 -6.63 -0.03 1.55
CA ARG A 137 -6.08 0.63 2.73
C ARG A 137 -4.89 1.49 2.33
N LYS A 138 -4.72 2.60 3.04
CA LYS A 138 -3.58 3.48 2.89
C LYS A 138 -2.91 3.58 4.25
N CYS A 139 -1.71 3.05 4.35
CA CYS A 139 -0.93 3.10 5.58
C CYS A 139 0.10 4.20 5.48
N ILE A 140 0.13 5.06 6.49
CA ILE A 140 1.13 6.11 6.62
C ILE A 140 2.23 5.61 7.53
N TYR A 141 3.45 5.70 7.05
CA TYR A 141 4.65 5.32 7.79
C TYR A 141 5.54 6.53 8.02
N ASP A 142 6.36 6.45 9.04
CA ASP A 142 7.38 7.44 9.35
C ASP A 142 8.74 6.74 9.37
N LEU A 143 9.69 7.28 8.59
CA LEU A 143 11.08 6.84 8.60
C LEU A 143 11.93 7.98 9.15
N ASP A 144 12.24 7.89 10.43
CA ASP A 144 13.12 8.86 11.09
C ASP A 144 12.71 10.32 10.80
N GLY A 145 11.41 10.61 10.95
CA GLY A 145 10.82 11.94 10.73
C GLY A 145 10.30 12.21 9.33
N GLU A 146 10.58 11.35 8.36
CA GLU A 146 10.08 11.51 7.00
C GLU A 146 8.93 10.53 6.74
N ARG A 147 7.79 11.04 6.29
CA ARG A 147 6.59 10.23 6.08
C ARG A 147 6.46 9.77 4.64
N PHE A 148 5.88 8.59 4.48
CA PHE A 148 5.52 8.02 3.18
C PHE A 148 4.26 7.19 3.31
N PHE A 149 3.66 6.81 2.18
CA PHE A 149 2.48 5.97 2.20
C PHE A 149 2.67 4.70 1.38
N VAL A 150 1.88 3.69 1.76
CA VAL A 150 1.66 2.49 0.98
C VAL A 150 0.16 2.27 0.88
N VAL A 151 -0.36 2.22 -0.36
CA VAL A 151 -1.75 1.87 -0.64
C VAL A 151 -1.78 0.42 -1.10
N GLU A 152 -2.75 -0.35 -0.58
CA GLU A 152 -2.97 -1.73 -0.99
C GLU A 152 -4.46 -1.91 -1.21
N VAL A 153 -4.83 -2.32 -2.42
CA VAL A 153 -6.22 -2.61 -2.79
C VAL A 153 -6.38 -4.12 -2.87
N PHE A 154 -7.25 -4.67 -2.03
CA PHE A 154 -7.48 -6.11 -1.96
C PHE A 154 -8.48 -6.51 -3.03
N LEU A 155 -8.00 -7.25 -4.04
CA LEU A 155 -8.82 -7.64 -5.20
C LEU A 155 -9.54 -8.97 -4.94
N PHE A 156 -10.05 -9.12 -3.72
CA PHE A 156 -10.83 -10.28 -3.30
C PHE A 156 -11.78 -9.86 -2.18
N HIS A 157 -12.77 -10.69 -1.95
CA HIS A 157 -13.72 -10.56 -0.83
C HIS A 157 -13.58 -11.80 0.03
N GLU A 158 -13.09 -11.65 1.23
CA GLU A 158 -12.79 -12.77 2.12
C GLU A 158 -13.99 -13.65 2.46
#